data_f5edd55f0819beb1242d8616ff677817
#
_entry.id   f5edd55f0819beb1242d8616ff677817
#
_cell.length_a   1.000
_cell.length_b   1.000
_cell.length_c   1.000
_cell.angle_alpha   90.00
_cell.angle_beta   90.00
_cell.angle_gamma   90.00
#
_symmetry.space_group_name_H-M   'P 1'
#
loop_
_entity.id
_entity.type
_entity.pdbx_description
1 polymer ?
#
loop_
_entity_poly.entity_id
_entity_poly.type
_entity_poly.pdbx_seq_one_letter_code
_entity_poly.pdbx_strand_id
1 'polypeptide(L)'
;MISSYKRLGDYIQEVNIRNKDLKQYPLLGVSIRKEMMTSIANTVGTDMSTYKIIQKNQFAYGPVTSRNGDKISIALSNEEQALLSQAYVVFETNNPLLPEYLMMWFRKPEFDRYARYKSHGSAREIFDWQEMSEVMLPIPSVEKQQEIVNEYHTIQNRINLNNQLIA
;
A
#
# COMPACT_ATOMS: atom_id res chain seq x y z
N MET A 1 27.20 -7.18 5.92
CA MET A 1 27.20 -5.92 5.15
C MET A 1 25.93 -5.17 5.43
N ILE A 2 26.04 -3.93 5.85
CA ILE A 2 24.89 -3.04 5.99
C ILE A 2 24.41 -2.74 4.56
N SER A 3 23.20 -3.21 4.22
CA SER A 3 22.59 -2.87 2.93
C SER A 3 22.48 -1.36 2.84
N SER A 4 23.07 -0.76 1.80
CA SER A 4 22.96 0.67 1.59
C SER A 4 21.48 1.03 1.33
N TYR A 5 21.01 2.10 1.94
CA TYR A 5 19.70 2.66 1.68
C TYR A 5 19.61 3.12 0.22
N LYS A 6 18.49 2.82 -0.41
CA LYS A 6 18.21 3.16 -1.81
C LYS A 6 16.91 3.95 -1.90
N ARG A 7 16.81 4.77 -2.91
CA ARG A 7 15.62 5.57 -3.18
C ARG A 7 14.49 4.69 -3.73
N LEU A 8 13.34 4.70 -3.08
CA LEU A 8 12.21 3.85 -3.44
C LEU A 8 11.72 4.10 -4.87
N GLY A 9 11.73 5.36 -5.33
CA GLY A 9 11.29 5.74 -6.67
C GLY A 9 11.99 5.03 -7.82
N ASP A 10 13.20 4.49 -7.58
CA ASP A 10 13.94 3.72 -8.59
C ASP A 10 13.42 2.28 -8.73
N TYR A 11 12.51 1.86 -7.83
CA TYR A 11 12.01 0.47 -7.71
C TYR A 11 10.49 0.37 -7.75
N ILE A 12 9.79 1.47 -7.96
CA ILE A 12 8.32 1.49 -8.05
C ILE A 12 7.88 2.29 -9.26
N GLN A 13 6.68 1.98 -9.73
CA GLN A 13 6.04 2.76 -10.80
C GLN A 13 4.55 2.95 -10.51
N GLU A 14 4.03 4.13 -10.81
CA GLU A 14 2.61 4.41 -10.69
C GLU A 14 1.82 3.66 -11.75
N VAL A 15 0.65 3.14 -11.34
CA VAL A 15 -0.30 2.46 -12.21
C VAL A 15 -1.59 3.28 -12.22
N ASN A 16 -2.07 3.66 -13.41
CA ASN A 16 -3.29 4.46 -13.54
C ASN A 16 -4.22 3.87 -14.61
N ILE A 17 -4.68 2.67 -14.37
CA ILE A 17 -5.65 1.98 -15.24
C ILE A 17 -7.06 2.32 -14.76
N ARG A 18 -7.87 2.90 -15.65
CA ARG A 18 -9.26 3.29 -15.39
C ARG A 18 -10.23 2.23 -15.87
N ASN A 19 -11.35 2.11 -15.16
CA ASN A 19 -12.42 1.16 -15.48
C ASN A 19 -13.29 1.64 -16.65
N LYS A 20 -12.68 1.98 -17.77
CA LYS A 20 -13.39 2.52 -18.96
C LYS A 20 -14.44 1.57 -19.52
N ASP A 21 -14.22 0.27 -19.37
CA ASP A 21 -15.13 -0.78 -19.87
C ASP A 21 -16.24 -1.12 -18.87
N LEU A 22 -16.35 -0.38 -17.75
CA LEU A 22 -17.37 -0.56 -16.71
C LEU A 22 -17.45 -2.00 -16.19
N LYS A 23 -16.30 -2.65 -16.01
CA LYS A 23 -16.22 -3.99 -15.43
C LYS A 23 -16.73 -3.99 -14.00
N GLN A 24 -17.40 -5.08 -13.64
CA GLN A 24 -17.96 -5.28 -12.29
C GLN A 24 -16.98 -6.08 -11.44
N TYR A 25 -15.91 -5.43 -11.00
CA TYR A 25 -15.00 -5.99 -10.02
C TYR A 25 -15.40 -5.57 -8.61
N PRO A 26 -14.94 -6.30 -7.58
CA PRO A 26 -15.16 -5.89 -6.19
C PRO A 26 -14.67 -4.47 -5.94
N LEU A 27 -15.48 -3.66 -5.26
CA LEU A 27 -15.11 -2.31 -4.87
C LEU A 27 -14.43 -2.33 -3.51
N LEU A 28 -13.20 -1.89 -3.46
CA LEU A 28 -12.38 -1.87 -2.27
C LEU A 28 -12.05 -0.45 -1.81
N GLY A 29 -11.63 -0.38 -0.57
CA GLY A 29 -11.00 0.78 0.05
C GLY A 29 -9.75 0.33 0.81
N VAL A 30 -8.99 1.28 1.31
CA VAL A 30 -7.78 1.03 2.11
C VAL A 30 -8.01 1.56 3.53
N SER A 31 -7.86 0.67 4.50
CA SER A 31 -8.00 1.03 5.92
C SER A 31 -6.70 1.61 6.51
N ILE A 32 -6.84 2.31 7.64
CA ILE A 32 -5.68 2.74 8.44
C ILE A 32 -4.93 1.57 9.11
N ARG A 33 -5.53 0.37 9.11
CA ARG A 33 -4.86 -0.88 9.52
C ARG A 33 -3.96 -1.43 8.43
N LYS A 34 -3.88 -0.72 7.29
CA LYS A 34 -3.05 -1.11 6.14
C LYS A 34 -3.49 -2.40 5.48
N GLU A 35 -4.80 -2.54 5.35
CA GLU A 35 -5.48 -3.68 4.73
C GLU A 35 -6.47 -3.20 3.67
N MET A 36 -6.61 -3.98 2.61
CA MET A 36 -7.73 -3.83 1.69
C MET A 36 -9.01 -4.26 2.39
N MET A 37 -10.07 -3.51 2.19
CA MET A 37 -11.39 -3.79 2.77
C MET A 37 -12.49 -3.51 1.74
N THR A 38 -13.62 -4.19 1.88
CA THR A 38 -14.79 -3.86 1.06
C THR A 38 -15.18 -2.40 1.30
N SER A 39 -15.37 -1.66 0.22
CA SER A 39 -15.76 -0.26 0.31
C SER A 39 -17.19 -0.14 0.84
N ILE A 40 -17.38 0.78 1.78
CA ILE A 40 -18.69 1.17 2.30
C ILE A 40 -19.23 2.44 1.61
N ALA A 41 -18.52 2.94 0.61
CA ALA A 41 -18.91 4.16 -0.09
C ALA A 41 -20.22 3.98 -0.86
N ASN A 42 -21.09 4.98 -0.77
CA ASN A 42 -22.26 5.03 -1.62
C ASN A 42 -21.84 5.46 -3.03
N THR A 43 -22.03 4.56 -4.01
CA THR A 43 -21.66 4.79 -5.41
C THR A 43 -22.86 5.13 -6.30
N VAL A 44 -24.05 5.30 -5.74
CA VAL A 44 -25.24 5.69 -6.50
C VAL A 44 -25.02 7.03 -7.20
N GLY A 45 -25.15 7.04 -8.52
CA GLY A 45 -24.90 8.22 -9.35
C GLY A 45 -23.43 8.53 -9.60
N THR A 46 -22.52 7.67 -9.16
CA THR A 46 -21.07 7.83 -9.41
C THR A 46 -20.70 7.23 -10.76
N ASP A 47 -19.91 7.97 -11.53
CA ASP A 47 -19.31 7.47 -12.76
C ASP A 47 -18.19 6.48 -12.46
N MET A 48 -18.50 5.19 -12.54
CA MET A 48 -17.55 4.11 -12.25
C MET A 48 -16.43 3.99 -13.29
N SER A 49 -16.52 4.67 -14.43
CA SER A 49 -15.45 4.70 -15.42
C SER A 49 -14.22 5.49 -14.93
N THR A 50 -14.40 6.36 -13.95
CA THR A 50 -13.34 7.15 -13.32
C THR A 50 -12.54 6.37 -12.28
N TYR A 51 -13.08 5.25 -11.80
CA TYR A 51 -12.44 4.40 -10.81
C TYR A 51 -11.19 3.72 -11.38
N LYS A 52 -10.25 3.43 -10.52
CA LYS A 52 -9.01 2.72 -10.89
C LYS A 52 -9.19 1.22 -10.71
N ILE A 53 -8.57 0.45 -11.60
CA ILE A 53 -8.42 -0.98 -11.46
C ILE A 53 -7.10 -1.25 -10.75
N ILE A 54 -7.14 -2.06 -9.70
CA ILE A 54 -5.98 -2.59 -8.99
C ILE A 54 -5.91 -4.10 -9.18
N GLN A 55 -4.71 -4.62 -9.30
CA GLN A 55 -4.42 -6.03 -9.47
C GLN A 55 -3.63 -6.58 -8.29
N LYS A 56 -3.50 -7.90 -8.24
CA LYS A 56 -2.68 -8.59 -7.25
C LYS A 56 -1.24 -8.09 -7.28
N ASN A 57 -0.64 -7.98 -6.09
CA ASN A 57 0.71 -7.45 -5.89
C ASN A 57 0.89 -5.96 -6.20
N GLN A 58 -0.17 -5.23 -6.47
CA GLN A 58 -0.14 -3.78 -6.54
C GLN A 58 -0.53 -3.15 -5.21
N PHE A 59 -0.01 -1.97 -4.96
CA PHE A 59 -0.29 -1.16 -3.76
C PHE A 59 -1.32 -0.09 -4.07
N ALA A 60 -2.07 0.28 -3.06
CA ALA A 60 -2.86 1.50 -3.07
C ALA A 60 -2.65 2.29 -1.78
N TYR A 61 -2.56 3.61 -1.88
CA TYR A 61 -2.55 4.46 -0.70
C TYR A 61 -3.40 5.71 -0.89
N GLY A 62 -3.94 6.21 0.22
CA GLY A 62 -4.64 7.48 0.26
C GLY A 62 -3.66 8.62 0.51
N PRO A 63 -3.43 9.53 -0.46
CA PRO A 63 -2.44 10.59 -0.29
C PRO A 63 -2.83 11.65 0.74
N VAL A 64 -4.13 11.82 1.01
CA VAL A 64 -4.61 12.79 2.01
C VAL A 64 -4.41 12.24 3.42
N THR A 65 -3.36 12.69 4.10
CA THR A 65 -2.96 12.22 5.44
C THR A 65 -3.69 12.92 6.57
N SER A 66 -4.14 14.15 6.38
CA SER A 66 -4.84 14.94 7.42
C SER A 66 -6.12 14.31 7.97
N ARG A 67 -6.72 13.36 7.24
CA ARG A 67 -7.94 12.67 7.66
C ARG A 67 -7.70 11.47 8.56
N ASN A 68 -6.49 10.91 8.55
CA ASN A 68 -6.17 9.62 9.16
C ASN A 68 -5.37 9.74 10.46
N GLY A 69 -5.25 10.95 11.01
CA GLY A 69 -4.47 11.20 12.21
C GLY A 69 -2.98 10.97 11.98
N ASP A 70 -2.41 10.02 12.70
CA ASP A 70 -0.98 9.70 12.69
C ASP A 70 -0.60 8.55 11.75
N LYS A 71 -1.55 8.01 10.99
CA LYS A 71 -1.35 6.85 10.11
C LYS A 71 -1.66 7.15 8.66
N ILE A 72 -0.86 6.62 7.75
CA ILE A 72 -1.19 6.60 6.33
C ILE A 72 -1.97 5.33 5.98
N SER A 73 -3.04 5.47 5.20
CA SER A 73 -3.75 4.32 4.63
C SER A 73 -3.00 3.81 3.40
N ILE A 74 -2.40 2.64 3.51
CA ILE A 74 -1.67 1.97 2.43
C ILE A 74 -1.85 0.47 2.57
N ALA A 75 -2.05 -0.25 1.47
CA ALA A 75 -2.18 -1.70 1.49
C ALA A 75 -1.70 -2.34 0.19
N LEU A 76 -1.34 -3.61 0.29
CA LEU A 76 -1.01 -4.49 -0.82
C LEU A 76 -2.26 -5.29 -1.21
N SER A 77 -2.58 -5.32 -2.51
CA SER A 77 -3.73 -6.08 -3.02
C SER A 77 -3.42 -7.57 -3.18
N ASN A 78 -4.32 -8.40 -2.69
CA ASN A 78 -4.35 -9.84 -2.93
C ASN A 78 -5.43 -10.24 -3.95
N GLU A 79 -6.24 -9.30 -4.40
CA GLU A 79 -7.30 -9.53 -5.37
C GLU A 79 -6.75 -9.58 -6.79
N GLU A 80 -7.20 -10.53 -7.59
CA GLU A 80 -6.81 -10.62 -8.99
C GLU A 80 -7.16 -9.32 -9.74
N GLN A 81 -8.36 -8.80 -9.51
CA GLN A 81 -8.78 -7.47 -9.98
C GLN A 81 -9.82 -6.89 -9.03
N ALA A 82 -9.70 -5.61 -8.73
CA ALA A 82 -10.66 -4.87 -7.93
C ALA A 82 -10.72 -3.40 -8.37
N LEU A 83 -11.74 -2.69 -7.90
CA LEU A 83 -11.92 -1.26 -8.15
C LEU A 83 -11.57 -0.44 -6.91
N LEU A 84 -10.96 0.70 -7.14
CA LEU A 84 -10.67 1.71 -6.12
C LEU A 84 -11.16 3.08 -6.58
N SER A 85 -11.56 3.92 -5.64
CA SER A 85 -11.83 5.33 -5.93
C SER A 85 -10.61 5.98 -6.59
N GLN A 86 -10.88 6.90 -7.52
CA GLN A 86 -9.83 7.67 -8.19
C GLN A 86 -8.93 8.48 -7.23
N ALA A 87 -9.37 8.68 -5.99
CA ALA A 87 -8.60 9.40 -4.97
C ALA A 87 -7.36 8.63 -4.48
N TYR A 88 -7.32 7.31 -4.67
CA TYR A 88 -6.16 6.50 -4.31
C TYR A 88 -5.07 6.59 -5.37
N VAL A 89 -3.82 6.55 -4.93
CA VAL A 89 -2.66 6.31 -5.80
C VAL A 89 -2.40 4.81 -5.83
N VAL A 90 -2.29 4.24 -7.02
CA VAL A 90 -1.96 2.82 -7.24
C VAL A 90 -0.56 2.72 -7.83
N PHE A 91 0.24 1.80 -7.33
CA PHE A 91 1.60 1.56 -7.82
C PHE A 91 2.02 0.10 -7.66
N GLU A 92 3.09 -0.27 -8.33
CA GLU A 92 3.68 -1.60 -8.24
C GLU A 92 5.20 -1.51 -8.08
N THR A 93 5.80 -2.62 -7.66
CA THR A 93 7.26 -2.73 -7.54
C THR A 93 7.87 -3.28 -8.82
N ASN A 94 9.12 -2.86 -9.08
CA ASN A 94 9.98 -3.42 -10.11
C ASN A 94 11.06 -4.30 -9.46
N ASN A 95 11.55 -5.30 -10.20
CA ASN A 95 12.69 -6.09 -9.76
C ASN A 95 13.90 -5.19 -9.42
N PRO A 96 14.62 -5.48 -8.33
CA PRO A 96 14.53 -6.67 -7.47
C PRO A 96 13.68 -6.50 -6.21
N LEU A 97 12.84 -5.47 -6.11
CA LEU A 97 12.03 -5.20 -4.90
C LEU A 97 10.78 -6.08 -4.86
N LEU A 98 10.66 -6.93 -3.84
CA LEU A 98 9.48 -7.77 -3.64
C LEU A 98 8.35 -6.97 -2.96
N PRO A 99 7.10 -7.10 -3.45
CA PRO A 99 5.96 -6.38 -2.87
C PRO A 99 5.76 -6.66 -1.38
N GLU A 100 5.80 -7.92 -0.97
CA GLU A 100 5.60 -8.29 0.44
C GLU A 100 6.69 -7.73 1.35
N TYR A 101 7.95 -7.71 0.88
CA TYR A 101 9.04 -7.07 1.61
C TYR A 101 8.78 -5.57 1.80
N LEU A 102 8.38 -4.87 0.74
CA LEU A 102 8.04 -3.45 0.82
C LEU A 102 6.86 -3.19 1.77
N MET A 103 5.83 -4.05 1.74
CA MET A 103 4.69 -3.90 2.64
C MET A 103 5.09 -3.99 4.12
N MET A 104 6.09 -4.80 4.46
CA MET A 104 6.63 -4.86 5.83
C MET A 104 7.19 -3.51 6.28
N TRP A 105 7.83 -2.76 5.39
CA TRP A 105 8.31 -1.41 5.66
C TRP A 105 7.18 -0.43 5.89
N PHE A 106 6.14 -0.48 5.07
CA PHE A 106 4.98 0.38 5.22
C PHE A 106 4.19 0.15 6.52
N ARG A 107 4.27 -1.06 7.08
CA ARG A 107 3.63 -1.39 8.37
C ARG A 107 4.34 -0.80 9.60
N LYS A 108 5.57 -0.35 9.44
CA LYS A 108 6.33 0.22 10.57
C LYS A 108 5.78 1.58 10.98
N PRO A 109 5.65 1.87 12.29
CA PRO A 109 5.25 3.18 12.78
C PRO A 109 6.17 4.32 12.31
N GLU A 110 7.44 4.01 12.04
CA GLU A 110 8.42 4.96 11.48
C GLU A 110 7.97 5.50 10.13
N PHE A 111 7.38 4.63 9.29
CA PHE A 111 6.85 5.06 8.01
C PHE A 111 5.66 6.00 8.16
N ASP A 112 4.76 5.73 9.10
CA ASP A 112 3.64 6.62 9.40
C ASP A 112 4.13 8.01 9.81
N ARG A 113 5.12 8.08 10.71
CA ARG A 113 5.73 9.34 11.13
C ARG A 113 6.42 10.06 9.97
N TYR A 114 7.14 9.33 9.13
CA TYR A 114 7.77 9.88 7.93
C TYR A 114 6.75 10.47 6.96
N ALA A 115 5.72 9.71 6.63
CA ALA A 115 4.65 10.16 5.72
C ALA A 115 3.95 11.41 6.28
N ARG A 116 3.70 11.45 7.58
CA ARG A 116 3.12 12.61 8.25
C ARG A 116 4.03 13.84 8.18
N TYR A 117 5.30 13.65 8.48
CA TYR A 117 6.31 14.73 8.44
C TYR A 117 6.48 15.30 7.03
N LYS A 118 6.43 14.45 6.01
CA LYS A 118 6.59 14.84 4.60
C LYS A 118 5.29 15.33 3.94
N SER A 119 4.17 15.18 4.60
CA SER A 119 2.89 15.69 4.08
C SER A 119 2.86 17.22 4.09
N HIS A 120 2.34 17.81 3.02
CA HIS A 120 2.27 19.26 2.84
C HIS A 120 0.94 19.69 2.23
N GLY A 121 0.63 20.96 2.35
CA GLY A 121 -0.60 21.56 1.87
C GLY A 121 -1.30 22.39 2.95
N SER A 122 -1.95 23.48 2.54
CA SER A 122 -2.59 24.44 3.47
C SER A 122 -4.00 24.03 3.90
N ALA A 123 -4.77 23.42 3.00
CA ALA A 123 -6.15 23.00 3.28
C ALA A 123 -6.26 21.51 3.59
N ARG A 124 -5.43 20.70 2.97
CA ARG A 124 -5.30 19.25 3.19
C ARG A 124 -3.85 18.86 3.08
N GLU A 125 -3.35 18.20 4.09
CA GLU A 125 -1.99 17.65 4.03
C GLU A 125 -1.97 16.41 3.15
N ILE A 126 -1.04 16.39 2.21
CA ILE A 126 -0.92 15.36 1.18
C ILE A 126 0.50 14.81 1.21
N PHE A 127 0.61 13.48 1.29
CA PHE A 127 1.81 12.72 1.00
C PHE A 127 1.73 12.27 -0.46
N ASP A 128 2.32 13.04 -1.34
CA ASP A 128 2.19 12.82 -2.79
C ASP A 128 3.14 11.74 -3.34
N TRP A 129 3.01 11.45 -4.63
CA TRP A 129 3.83 10.46 -5.30
C TRP A 129 5.32 10.82 -5.31
N GLN A 130 5.64 12.09 -5.39
CA GLN A 130 7.05 12.53 -5.34
C GLN A 130 7.65 12.23 -3.97
N GLU A 131 6.95 12.55 -2.89
CA GLU A 131 7.41 12.23 -1.54
C GLU A 131 7.51 10.71 -1.30
N MET A 132 6.57 9.91 -1.83
CA MET A 132 6.67 8.46 -1.81
C MET A 132 7.94 7.97 -2.52
N SER A 133 8.27 8.57 -3.65
CA SER A 133 9.46 8.21 -4.44
C SER A 133 10.77 8.55 -3.74
N GLU A 134 10.78 9.54 -2.85
CA GLU A 134 11.97 9.96 -2.08
C GLU A 134 12.22 9.12 -0.81
N VAL A 135 11.33 8.19 -0.47
CA VAL A 135 11.53 7.27 0.66
C VAL A 135 12.84 6.50 0.48
N MET A 136 13.64 6.45 1.54
CA MET A 136 14.90 5.70 1.57
C MET A 136 14.74 4.45 2.42
N LEU A 137 15.09 3.30 1.88
CA LEU A 137 15.03 2.02 2.59
C LEU A 137 16.11 1.06 2.09
N PRO A 138 16.52 0.08 2.92
CA PRO A 138 17.44 -0.95 2.45
C PRO A 138 16.72 -1.91 1.51
N ILE A 139 17.34 -2.18 0.35
CA ILE A 139 16.86 -3.15 -0.62
C ILE A 139 17.98 -4.18 -0.82
N PRO A 140 17.97 -5.26 -0.02
CA PRO A 140 18.95 -6.35 -0.15
C PRO A 140 18.65 -7.20 -1.38
N SER A 141 19.44 -8.28 -1.57
CA SER A 141 19.17 -9.24 -2.63
C SER A 141 17.77 -9.86 -2.52
N VAL A 142 17.22 -10.34 -3.64
CA VAL A 142 15.89 -10.97 -3.67
C VAL A 142 15.82 -12.15 -2.69
N GLU A 143 16.88 -12.95 -2.61
CA GLU A 143 16.98 -14.09 -1.71
C GLU A 143 16.86 -13.64 -0.24
N LYS A 144 17.55 -12.56 0.12
CA LYS A 144 17.46 -12.01 1.49
C LYS A 144 16.10 -11.40 1.79
N GLN A 145 15.49 -10.71 0.84
CA GLN A 145 14.12 -10.22 0.96
C GLN A 145 13.15 -11.38 1.20
N GLN A 146 13.27 -12.46 0.41
CA GLN A 146 12.40 -13.63 0.55
C GLN A 146 12.59 -14.35 1.89
N GLU A 147 13.82 -14.47 2.37
CA GLU A 147 14.12 -14.99 3.71
C GLU A 147 13.39 -14.20 4.80
N ILE A 148 13.48 -12.87 4.76
CA ILE A 148 12.82 -11.97 5.70
C ILE A 148 11.30 -12.11 5.65
N VAL A 149 10.71 -12.18 4.45
CA VAL A 149 9.28 -12.39 4.26
C VAL A 149 8.83 -13.73 4.84
N ASN A 150 9.59 -14.80 4.59
CA ASN A 150 9.28 -16.13 5.11
C ASN A 150 9.33 -16.18 6.65
N GLU A 151 10.32 -15.54 7.27
CA GLU A 151 10.40 -15.41 8.72
C GLU A 151 9.18 -14.66 9.28
N TYR A 152 8.81 -13.57 8.64
CA TYR A 152 7.63 -12.79 9.03
C TYR A 152 6.35 -13.64 9.00
N HIS A 153 6.12 -14.38 7.92
CA HIS A 153 4.95 -15.27 7.81
C HIS A 153 4.96 -16.36 8.88
N THR A 154 6.11 -16.95 9.18
CA THR A 154 6.26 -17.94 10.24
C THR A 154 5.84 -17.37 11.60
N ILE A 155 6.29 -16.17 11.92
CA ILE A 155 5.94 -15.50 13.17
C ILE A 155 4.43 -15.17 13.21
N GLN A 156 3.86 -14.63 12.13
CA GLN A 156 2.44 -14.33 12.06
C GLN A 156 1.57 -15.59 12.23
N ASN A 157 1.95 -16.69 11.61
CA ASN A 157 1.24 -17.95 11.76
C ASN A 157 1.27 -18.45 13.21
N ARG A 158 2.41 -18.31 13.90
CA ARG A 158 2.53 -18.67 15.34
C ARG A 158 1.63 -17.80 16.21
N ILE A 159 1.58 -16.48 15.95
CA ILE A 159 0.70 -15.56 16.68
C ILE A 159 -0.77 -15.95 16.47
N ASN A 160 -1.17 -16.22 15.23
CA ASN A 160 -2.54 -16.61 14.91
C ASN A 160 -2.94 -17.93 15.59
N LEU A 161 -2.06 -18.93 15.58
CA LEU A 161 -2.29 -20.21 16.26
C LEU A 161 -2.44 -20.01 17.77
N ASN A 162 -1.59 -19.23 18.39
CA ASN A 162 -1.66 -18.92 19.82
C ASN A 162 -2.97 -18.21 20.17
N ASN A 163 -3.40 -17.25 19.36
CA ASN A 163 -4.67 -16.54 19.57
C ASN A 163 -5.88 -17.49 19.48
N GLN A 164 -5.84 -18.47 18.57
CA GLN A 164 -6.89 -19.49 18.46
C GLN A 164 -6.94 -20.42 19.68
N LEU A 165 -5.80 -20.70 20.34
CA LEU A 165 -5.74 -21.54 21.53
C LEU A 165 -6.23 -20.82 22.79
N ILE A 166 -6.21 -19.50 22.81
CA ILE A 166 -6.64 -18.66 23.94
C ILE A 166 -8.14 -18.32 23.84
N ALA A 167 -8.71 -18.41 22.66
CA ALA A 167 -10.13 -18.06 22.41
C ALA A 167 -11.12 -19.10 22.98
#